data_8f7ea48e7234fe52a01115a2611395d7
#
_entry.id   8f7ea48e7234fe52a01115a2611395d7
#
_cell.length_a   1.000
_cell.length_b   1.000
_cell.length_c   1.000
_cell.angle_alpha   90.00
_cell.angle_beta   90.00
_cell.angle_gamma   90.00
#
_symmetry.space_group_name_H-M   'P 1'
#
loop_
_entity.id
_entity.type
_entity.pdbx_description
1 polymer ?
#
loop_
_entity_poly.entity_id
_entity_poly.type
_entity_poly.pdbx_seq_one_letter_code
_entity_poly.pdbx_strand_id
1 'polypeptide(L)'
;MGYPLATATSKKKLNSVWNQTNVAHAAIDIRQYFHQRKLLIDDALSRYLKSKAPQIAPALHQAMCYSALDAGKRFRPILTLAVGELFGAKRAPVVSFACAIELIHCYSLIHDDLPSLDNDDFRRGKPSCHKRFGEAIALLAGDALLTEAFFIVSDPGIARLLGTTLSTKLIREISEAAGMRGMISGQSREFELAEIQVTPDILEDLDRLKTGALITTAARVGAMIGGATRKDLERITRYARSLGLVFQITDDILDAHEISKENHKGIANYLSVAGKAAASERVQALFAECLREIEPYGKAAEPLREIAHYVTERTQ
;
A
#
# COMPACT_ATOMS: atom_id res chain seq x y z
N MET A 1 -12.04 -21.55 -15.64
CA MET A 1 -12.88 -20.46 -16.17
C MET A 1 -12.15 -19.16 -15.93
N GLY A 2 -11.78 -18.45 -17.03
CA GLY A 2 -11.04 -17.18 -16.92
C GLY A 2 -11.93 -16.06 -16.38
N TYR A 3 -11.34 -15.10 -15.69
CA TYR A 3 -12.03 -13.89 -15.19
C TYR A 3 -12.75 -13.15 -16.35
N PRO A 4 -13.98 -12.66 -16.16
CA PRO A 4 -14.66 -11.88 -17.17
C PRO A 4 -13.91 -10.56 -17.38
N LEU A 5 -13.31 -10.41 -18.55
CA LEU A 5 -12.78 -9.15 -19.03
C LEU A 5 -13.92 -8.13 -19.12
N ALA A 6 -13.71 -6.91 -18.62
CA ALA A 6 -14.68 -5.82 -18.57
C ALA A 6 -15.52 -5.68 -19.87
N THR A 7 -16.79 -5.28 -19.71
CA THR A 7 -17.68 -4.95 -20.86
C THR A 7 -17.09 -3.85 -21.73
N ALA A 8 -17.40 -3.82 -23.03
CA ALA A 8 -16.76 -2.95 -24.02
C ALA A 8 -16.86 -1.44 -23.68
N THR A 9 -17.93 -1.01 -23.01
CA THR A 9 -18.15 0.40 -22.62
C THR A 9 -17.30 0.81 -21.41
N SER A 10 -17.15 -0.08 -20.43
CA SER A 10 -16.25 0.11 -19.28
C SER A 10 -14.78 0.07 -19.72
N LYS A 11 -14.44 -0.79 -20.70
CA LYS A 11 -13.09 -0.87 -21.30
C LYS A 11 -12.67 0.43 -21.98
N LYS A 12 -13.56 1.12 -22.72
CA LYS A 12 -13.23 2.39 -23.39
C LYS A 12 -12.93 3.52 -22.41
N LYS A 13 -13.76 3.69 -21.37
CA LYS A 13 -13.59 4.76 -20.36
C LYS A 13 -12.36 4.55 -19.50
N LEU A 14 -12.04 3.30 -19.14
CA LEU A 14 -10.89 2.94 -18.32
C LEU A 14 -9.57 2.91 -19.14
N ASN A 15 -9.59 2.60 -20.43
CA ASN A 15 -8.41 2.70 -21.29
C ASN A 15 -7.99 4.16 -21.55
N SER A 16 -8.95 5.12 -21.55
CA SER A 16 -8.62 6.55 -21.68
C SER A 16 -7.84 7.06 -20.47
N VAL A 17 -8.13 6.58 -19.26
CA VAL A 17 -7.42 6.98 -18.03
C VAL A 17 -5.96 6.48 -18.02
N TRP A 18 -5.70 5.26 -18.52
CA TRP A 18 -4.35 4.71 -18.60
C TRP A 18 -3.49 5.38 -19.66
N ASN A 19 -4.09 5.78 -20.78
CA ASN A 19 -3.39 6.41 -21.92
C ASN A 19 -3.19 7.93 -21.76
N GLN A 20 -3.83 8.59 -20.79
CA GLN A 20 -3.69 10.04 -20.58
C GLN A 20 -2.34 10.47 -19.99
N THR A 21 -1.47 9.55 -19.57
CA THR A 21 -0.09 9.86 -19.14
C THR A 21 0.84 10.31 -20.28
N ASN A 22 0.41 10.23 -21.55
CA ASN A 22 1.16 10.71 -22.71
C ASN A 22 0.81 12.15 -23.15
N VAL A 23 0.08 12.92 -22.33
CA VAL A 23 -0.27 14.31 -22.68
C VAL A 23 0.79 15.28 -22.13
N ALA A 24 1.42 15.98 -23.05
CA ALA A 24 2.45 16.99 -22.83
C ALA A 24 1.98 18.16 -21.94
N HIS A 25 2.87 18.63 -21.06
CA HIS A 25 3.09 20.03 -20.66
C HIS A 25 2.16 20.73 -19.65
N ALA A 26 1.26 20.07 -18.93
CA ALA A 26 0.63 20.65 -17.74
C ALA A 26 1.21 20.01 -16.46
N ALA A 27 1.43 20.79 -15.41
CA ALA A 27 1.71 20.27 -14.08
C ALA A 27 0.63 19.25 -13.71
N ILE A 28 1.03 18.08 -13.19
CA ILE A 28 0.07 17.03 -12.82
C ILE A 28 -0.71 17.53 -11.61
N ASP A 29 -2.04 17.62 -11.74
CA ASP A 29 -2.89 17.74 -10.55
C ASP A 29 -2.87 16.41 -9.80
N ILE A 30 -2.11 16.35 -8.71
CA ILE A 30 -1.93 15.14 -7.90
C ILE A 30 -3.26 14.63 -7.34
N ARG A 31 -4.20 15.52 -6.99
CA ARG A 31 -5.52 15.13 -6.47
C ARG A 31 -6.33 14.42 -7.55
N GLN A 32 -6.32 14.97 -8.77
CA GLN A 32 -6.98 14.33 -9.92
C GLN A 32 -6.31 13.00 -10.28
N TYR A 33 -4.97 12.94 -10.24
CA TYR A 33 -4.21 11.71 -10.48
C TYR A 33 -4.60 10.62 -9.48
N PHE A 34 -4.58 10.92 -8.18
CA PHE A 34 -4.99 9.98 -7.12
C PHE A 34 -6.43 9.53 -7.30
N HIS A 35 -7.35 10.46 -7.58
CA HIS A 35 -8.76 10.14 -7.78
C HIS A 35 -8.97 9.14 -8.91
N GLN A 36 -8.35 9.38 -10.06
CA GLN A 36 -8.48 8.49 -11.23
C GLN A 36 -7.91 7.09 -10.96
N ARG A 37 -6.74 6.98 -10.32
CA ARG A 37 -6.10 5.69 -10.01
C ARG A 37 -6.86 4.97 -8.90
N LYS A 38 -7.36 5.70 -7.92
CA LYS A 38 -8.25 5.14 -6.89
C LYS A 38 -9.50 4.53 -7.50
N LEU A 39 -10.21 5.22 -8.39
CA LEU A 39 -11.38 4.66 -9.09
C LEU A 39 -11.06 3.38 -9.85
N LEU A 40 -9.89 3.31 -10.48
CA LEU A 40 -9.44 2.12 -11.19
C LEU A 40 -9.24 0.92 -10.24
N ILE A 41 -8.63 1.15 -9.09
CA ILE A 41 -8.39 0.11 -8.07
C ILE A 41 -9.70 -0.30 -7.41
N ASP A 42 -10.56 0.65 -7.01
CA ASP A 42 -11.85 0.36 -6.37
C ASP A 42 -12.76 -0.47 -7.29
N ASP A 43 -12.81 -0.15 -8.58
CA ASP A 43 -13.54 -0.95 -9.57
C ASP A 43 -12.95 -2.36 -9.72
N ALA A 44 -11.63 -2.49 -9.74
CA ALA A 44 -10.98 -3.80 -9.83
C ALA A 44 -11.22 -4.64 -8.57
N LEU A 45 -11.03 -4.09 -7.37
CA LEU A 45 -11.31 -4.76 -6.09
C LEU A 45 -12.78 -5.17 -5.99
N SER A 46 -13.71 -4.27 -6.37
CA SER A 46 -15.15 -4.58 -6.38
C SER A 46 -15.46 -5.77 -7.28
N ARG A 47 -14.84 -5.86 -8.46
CA ARG A 47 -15.03 -7.02 -9.36
C ARG A 47 -14.46 -8.30 -8.78
N TYR A 48 -13.27 -8.29 -8.19
CA TYR A 48 -12.67 -9.47 -7.57
C TYR A 48 -13.53 -10.02 -6.44
N LEU A 49 -13.99 -9.16 -5.53
CA LEU A 49 -14.74 -9.59 -4.36
C LEU A 49 -16.20 -9.93 -4.69
N LYS A 50 -16.90 -9.10 -5.44
CA LYS A 50 -18.34 -9.29 -5.71
C LYS A 50 -18.64 -10.42 -6.71
N SER A 51 -17.74 -10.74 -7.62
CA SER A 51 -17.96 -11.85 -8.58
C SER A 51 -18.07 -13.22 -7.91
N LYS A 52 -17.57 -13.35 -6.67
CA LYS A 52 -17.55 -14.59 -5.91
C LYS A 52 -18.62 -14.66 -4.80
N ALA A 53 -19.41 -13.61 -4.63
CA ALA A 53 -20.41 -13.52 -3.56
C ALA A 53 -21.28 -14.79 -3.38
N PRO A 54 -21.80 -15.44 -4.45
CA PRO A 54 -22.65 -16.61 -4.30
C PRO A 54 -21.93 -17.86 -3.74
N GLN A 55 -20.60 -17.87 -3.73
CA GLN A 55 -19.78 -19.01 -3.33
C GLN A 55 -19.19 -18.86 -1.92
N ILE A 56 -19.38 -17.70 -1.28
CA ILE A 56 -18.77 -17.35 0.01
C ILE A 56 -19.87 -17.26 1.06
N ALA A 57 -19.58 -17.73 2.30
CA ALA A 57 -20.49 -17.53 3.42
C ALA A 57 -20.84 -16.04 3.58
N PRO A 58 -22.15 -15.69 3.68
CA PRO A 58 -22.59 -14.28 3.59
C PRO A 58 -21.91 -13.34 4.59
N ALA A 59 -21.76 -13.76 5.85
CA ALA A 59 -21.11 -12.94 6.90
C ALA A 59 -19.64 -12.69 6.58
N LEU A 60 -18.89 -13.70 6.12
CA LEU A 60 -17.50 -13.58 5.71
C LEU A 60 -17.36 -12.62 4.52
N HIS A 61 -18.19 -12.80 3.49
CA HIS A 61 -18.16 -11.93 2.31
C HIS A 61 -18.46 -10.47 2.66
N GLN A 62 -19.47 -10.22 3.53
CA GLN A 62 -19.79 -8.86 3.99
C GLN A 62 -18.63 -8.23 4.74
N ALA A 63 -17.96 -8.97 5.64
CA ALA A 63 -16.80 -8.47 6.39
C ALA A 63 -15.62 -8.15 5.48
N MET A 64 -15.29 -9.02 4.50
CA MET A 64 -14.27 -8.77 3.49
C MET A 64 -14.56 -7.50 2.68
N CYS A 65 -15.79 -7.37 2.16
CA CYS A 65 -16.21 -6.20 1.40
C CYS A 65 -16.22 -4.92 2.25
N TYR A 66 -16.68 -5.00 3.49
CA TYR A 66 -16.70 -3.88 4.44
C TYR A 66 -15.31 -3.28 4.65
N SER A 67 -14.30 -4.12 4.81
CA SER A 67 -12.93 -3.70 5.08
C SER A 67 -12.16 -3.33 3.81
N ALA A 68 -12.32 -4.09 2.72
CA ALA A 68 -11.52 -3.90 1.51
C ALA A 68 -12.09 -2.86 0.53
N LEU A 69 -13.42 -2.69 0.47
CA LEU A 69 -14.07 -1.74 -0.45
C LEU A 69 -14.34 -0.38 0.17
N ASP A 70 -14.04 -0.18 1.44
CA ASP A 70 -14.23 1.09 2.12
C ASP A 70 -13.18 2.14 1.72
N ALA A 71 -13.42 3.38 2.14
CA ALA A 71 -12.79 4.62 1.70
C ALA A 71 -11.30 4.82 2.06
N GLY A 72 -10.43 3.83 1.80
CA GLY A 72 -8.98 4.00 1.92
C GLY A 72 -8.40 4.93 0.84
N LYS A 73 -7.27 5.58 1.14
CA LYS A 73 -6.54 6.46 0.21
C LYS A 73 -5.90 5.68 -0.96
N ARG A 74 -5.83 4.35 -0.89
CA ARG A 74 -5.22 3.45 -1.91
C ARG A 74 -3.77 3.82 -2.24
N PHE A 75 -3.01 4.29 -1.25
CA PHE A 75 -1.65 4.77 -1.45
C PHE A 75 -0.73 3.73 -2.10
N ARG A 76 -0.66 2.53 -1.55
CA ARG A 76 0.20 1.43 -2.06
C ARG A 76 -0.17 0.99 -3.48
N PRO A 77 -1.45 0.73 -3.80
CA PRO A 77 -1.86 0.47 -5.18
C PRO A 77 -1.52 1.59 -6.16
N ILE A 78 -1.75 2.86 -5.77
CA ILE A 78 -1.47 4.02 -6.62
C ILE A 78 0.02 4.12 -6.88
N LEU A 79 0.87 3.89 -5.89
CA LEU A 79 2.32 3.84 -6.05
C LEU A 79 2.74 2.71 -7.02
N THR A 80 2.12 1.52 -6.91
CA THR A 80 2.37 0.42 -7.86
C THR A 80 2.03 0.82 -9.28
N LEU A 81 0.90 1.49 -9.49
CA LEU A 81 0.48 1.99 -10.80
C LEU A 81 1.43 3.06 -11.32
N ALA A 82 1.78 4.06 -10.50
CA ALA A 82 2.64 5.18 -10.90
C ALA A 82 4.04 4.70 -11.34
N VAL A 83 4.64 3.78 -10.58
CA VAL A 83 5.91 3.18 -10.97
C VAL A 83 5.75 2.29 -12.20
N GLY A 84 4.67 1.51 -12.29
CA GLY A 84 4.37 0.72 -13.49
C GLY A 84 4.21 1.60 -14.74
N GLU A 85 3.53 2.72 -14.63
CA GLU A 85 3.37 3.71 -15.71
C GLU A 85 4.73 4.30 -16.16
N LEU A 86 5.62 4.62 -15.20
CA LEU A 86 6.98 5.12 -15.49
C LEU A 86 7.77 4.17 -16.39
N PHE A 87 7.63 2.87 -16.21
CA PHE A 87 8.34 1.84 -16.97
C PHE A 87 7.50 1.18 -18.05
N GLY A 88 6.32 1.73 -18.40
CA GLY A 88 5.49 1.22 -19.50
C GLY A 88 4.80 -0.13 -19.23
N ALA A 89 4.52 -0.45 -17.98
CA ALA A 89 3.87 -1.69 -17.59
C ALA A 89 2.51 -1.90 -18.28
N LYS A 90 2.21 -3.15 -18.65
CA LYS A 90 0.87 -3.52 -19.11
C LYS A 90 -0.14 -3.38 -17.98
N ARG A 91 -1.28 -2.74 -18.28
CA ARG A 91 -2.31 -2.41 -17.28
C ARG A 91 -2.85 -3.61 -16.50
N ALA A 92 -3.21 -4.70 -17.17
CA ALA A 92 -3.88 -5.83 -16.51
C ALA A 92 -3.02 -6.44 -15.38
N PRO A 93 -1.75 -6.83 -15.60
CA PRO A 93 -0.95 -7.40 -14.51
C PRO A 93 -0.66 -6.37 -13.40
N VAL A 94 -0.34 -5.10 -13.72
CA VAL A 94 -0.02 -4.14 -12.67
C VAL A 94 -1.22 -3.83 -11.77
N VAL A 95 -2.45 -3.79 -12.33
CA VAL A 95 -3.68 -3.62 -11.54
C VAL A 95 -3.94 -4.83 -10.65
N SER A 96 -3.74 -6.06 -11.15
CA SER A 96 -3.93 -7.28 -10.35
C SER A 96 -2.99 -7.31 -9.16
N PHE A 97 -1.71 -7.00 -9.37
CA PHE A 97 -0.72 -6.95 -8.29
C PHE A 97 -0.97 -5.79 -7.32
N ALA A 98 -1.40 -4.64 -7.81
CA ALA A 98 -1.80 -3.50 -6.97
C ALA A 98 -3.00 -3.85 -6.08
N CYS A 99 -4.01 -4.54 -6.60
CA CYS A 99 -5.14 -5.04 -5.82
C CYS A 99 -4.71 -6.05 -4.76
N ALA A 100 -3.83 -6.99 -5.10
CA ALA A 100 -3.32 -7.97 -4.13
C ALA A 100 -2.57 -7.31 -2.97
N ILE A 101 -1.73 -6.30 -3.25
CA ILE A 101 -1.03 -5.51 -2.23
C ILE A 101 -2.03 -4.78 -1.33
N GLU A 102 -3.13 -4.26 -1.88
CA GLU A 102 -4.17 -3.62 -1.07
C GLU A 102 -4.93 -4.61 -0.21
N LEU A 103 -5.24 -5.82 -0.71
CA LEU A 103 -5.87 -6.85 0.11
C LEU A 103 -4.98 -7.29 1.27
N ILE A 104 -3.66 -7.39 1.02
CA ILE A 104 -2.67 -7.65 2.07
C ILE A 104 -2.67 -6.52 3.12
N HIS A 105 -2.72 -5.27 2.69
CA HIS A 105 -2.84 -4.15 3.62
C HIS A 105 -4.18 -4.17 4.38
N CYS A 106 -5.28 -4.53 3.73
CA CYS A 106 -6.59 -4.59 4.38
C CYS A 106 -6.65 -5.69 5.45
N TYR A 107 -6.08 -6.87 5.19
CA TYR A 107 -6.07 -7.93 6.19
C TYR A 107 -5.26 -7.51 7.42
N SER A 108 -4.10 -6.85 7.23
CA SER A 108 -3.29 -6.43 8.36
C SER A 108 -4.05 -5.46 9.27
N LEU A 109 -4.77 -4.49 8.69
CA LEU A 109 -5.60 -3.58 9.47
C LEU A 109 -6.74 -4.27 10.21
N ILE A 110 -7.36 -5.32 9.63
CA ILE A 110 -8.41 -6.08 10.32
C ILE A 110 -7.81 -6.80 11.53
N HIS A 111 -6.64 -7.41 11.37
CA HIS A 111 -5.99 -8.15 12.44
C HIS A 111 -5.43 -7.21 13.50
N ASP A 112 -4.81 -6.08 13.12
CA ASP A 112 -4.33 -5.06 14.04
C ASP A 112 -5.44 -4.56 14.97
N ASP A 113 -6.67 -4.36 14.44
CA ASP A 113 -7.82 -3.92 15.23
C ASP A 113 -8.35 -4.95 16.23
N LEU A 114 -7.99 -6.25 16.14
CA LEU A 114 -8.49 -7.29 17.04
C LEU A 114 -8.10 -7.04 18.50
N PRO A 115 -8.92 -7.52 19.48
CA PRO A 115 -8.62 -7.38 20.91
C PRO A 115 -7.29 -7.99 21.35
N SER A 116 -6.76 -8.95 20.60
CA SER A 116 -5.45 -9.57 20.83
C SER A 116 -4.26 -8.71 20.41
N LEU A 117 -4.47 -7.63 19.65
CA LEU A 117 -3.47 -6.69 19.19
C LEU A 117 -3.81 -5.27 19.69
N ASP A 118 -4.25 -4.36 18.81
CA ASP A 118 -4.47 -2.97 19.19
C ASP A 118 -5.80 -2.74 19.93
N ASN A 119 -6.78 -3.63 19.74
CA ASN A 119 -8.13 -3.53 20.28
C ASN A 119 -8.82 -2.19 19.96
N ASP A 120 -8.74 -1.79 18.68
CA ASP A 120 -9.32 -0.55 18.22
C ASP A 120 -10.81 -0.70 17.89
N ASP A 121 -11.63 0.15 18.47
CA ASP A 121 -13.08 0.14 18.27
C ASP A 121 -13.49 0.72 16.92
N PHE A 122 -12.67 1.63 16.38
CA PHE A 122 -12.96 2.36 15.14
C PHE A 122 -11.78 2.34 14.17
N ARG A 123 -12.08 2.21 12.88
CA ARG A 123 -11.14 2.33 11.79
C ARG A 123 -11.71 3.25 10.70
N ARG A 124 -10.98 4.33 10.35
CA ARG A 124 -11.41 5.31 9.33
C ARG A 124 -12.80 5.91 9.62
N GLY A 125 -13.09 6.18 10.88
CA GLY A 125 -14.37 6.79 11.34
C GLY A 125 -15.56 5.83 11.36
N LYS A 126 -15.36 4.52 11.19
CA LYS A 126 -16.38 3.48 11.27
C LYS A 126 -15.98 2.41 12.30
N PRO A 127 -16.94 1.67 12.88
CA PRO A 127 -16.61 0.53 13.71
C PRO A 127 -15.60 -0.41 13.02
N SER A 128 -14.60 -0.89 13.75
CA SER A 128 -13.66 -1.87 13.24
C SER A 128 -14.38 -3.18 12.86
N CYS A 129 -13.72 -4.03 12.08
CA CYS A 129 -14.34 -5.25 11.56
C CYS A 129 -14.86 -6.15 12.69
N HIS A 130 -14.07 -6.32 13.75
CA HIS A 130 -14.47 -7.16 14.88
C HIS A 130 -15.63 -6.58 15.70
N LYS A 131 -15.74 -5.26 15.80
CA LYS A 131 -16.90 -4.60 16.46
C LYS A 131 -18.20 -4.78 15.67
N ARG A 132 -18.09 -4.84 14.34
CA ARG A 132 -19.27 -4.95 13.48
C ARG A 132 -19.73 -6.39 13.23
N PHE A 133 -18.78 -7.32 13.08
CA PHE A 133 -19.06 -8.70 12.65
C PHE A 133 -18.69 -9.78 13.69
N GLY A 134 -18.07 -9.37 14.81
CA GLY A 134 -17.51 -10.25 15.82
C GLY A 134 -16.10 -10.70 15.49
N GLU A 135 -15.34 -11.07 16.52
CA GLU A 135 -13.91 -11.40 16.42
C GLU A 135 -13.63 -12.58 15.47
N ALA A 136 -14.41 -13.65 15.57
CA ALA A 136 -14.22 -14.84 14.73
C ALA A 136 -14.37 -14.52 13.23
N ILE A 137 -15.39 -13.73 12.86
CA ILE A 137 -15.60 -13.35 11.46
C ILE A 137 -14.53 -12.36 10.99
N ALA A 138 -14.08 -11.45 11.86
CA ALA A 138 -13.00 -10.51 11.52
C ALA A 138 -11.67 -11.26 11.29
N LEU A 139 -11.31 -12.20 12.17
CA LEU A 139 -10.12 -13.04 11.99
C LEU A 139 -10.17 -13.79 10.66
N LEU A 140 -11.27 -14.48 10.37
CA LEU A 140 -11.45 -15.22 9.12
C LEU A 140 -11.50 -14.30 7.88
N ALA A 141 -12.01 -13.07 8.00
CA ALA A 141 -12.01 -12.10 6.92
C ALA A 141 -10.58 -11.63 6.58
N GLY A 142 -9.73 -11.44 7.57
CA GLY A 142 -8.30 -11.17 7.37
C GLY A 142 -7.60 -12.32 6.65
N ASP A 143 -7.76 -13.56 7.12
CA ASP A 143 -7.20 -14.76 6.50
C ASP A 143 -7.65 -14.92 5.04
N ALA A 144 -8.94 -14.68 4.79
CA ALA A 144 -9.52 -14.79 3.46
C ALA A 144 -8.96 -13.72 2.50
N LEU A 145 -8.80 -12.46 2.95
CA LEU A 145 -8.22 -11.38 2.14
C LEU A 145 -6.75 -11.64 1.82
N LEU A 146 -5.97 -12.12 2.80
CA LEU A 146 -4.58 -12.51 2.59
C LEU A 146 -4.48 -13.62 1.53
N THR A 147 -5.29 -14.66 1.66
CA THR A 147 -5.30 -15.79 0.72
C THR A 147 -5.78 -15.38 -0.67
N GLU A 148 -6.83 -14.54 -0.74
CA GLU A 148 -7.36 -14.02 -2.01
C GLU A 148 -6.34 -13.14 -2.76
N ALA A 149 -5.48 -12.42 -2.05
CA ALA A 149 -4.39 -11.67 -2.66
C ALA A 149 -3.47 -12.58 -3.50
N PHE A 150 -3.07 -13.73 -2.95
CA PHE A 150 -2.25 -14.71 -3.69
C PHE A 150 -3.04 -15.42 -4.79
N PHE A 151 -4.32 -15.66 -4.59
CA PHE A 151 -5.19 -16.21 -5.64
C PHE A 151 -5.25 -15.29 -6.87
N ILE A 152 -5.37 -13.98 -6.66
CA ILE A 152 -5.40 -12.97 -7.75
C ILE A 152 -4.09 -12.97 -8.55
N VAL A 153 -2.93 -12.91 -7.87
CA VAL A 153 -1.63 -12.80 -8.56
C VAL A 153 -1.14 -14.10 -9.17
N SER A 154 -1.70 -15.24 -8.76
CA SER A 154 -1.43 -16.54 -9.35
C SER A 154 -2.34 -16.91 -10.54
N ASP A 155 -3.22 -15.99 -10.98
CA ASP A 155 -4.11 -16.23 -12.11
C ASP A 155 -3.35 -16.62 -13.38
N PRO A 156 -3.70 -17.74 -14.03
CA PRO A 156 -3.00 -18.22 -15.22
C PRO A 156 -3.01 -17.23 -16.40
N GLY A 157 -4.02 -16.34 -16.49
CA GLY A 157 -4.09 -15.28 -17.49
C GLY A 157 -3.03 -14.20 -17.24
N ILE A 158 -2.82 -13.83 -15.98
CA ILE A 158 -1.76 -12.91 -15.57
C ILE A 158 -0.39 -13.55 -15.79
N ALA A 159 -0.21 -14.81 -15.40
CA ALA A 159 1.04 -15.53 -15.63
C ALA A 159 1.41 -15.63 -17.11
N ARG A 160 0.44 -15.82 -18.02
CA ARG A 160 0.68 -15.79 -19.48
C ARG A 160 1.15 -14.41 -19.99
N LEU A 161 0.65 -13.32 -19.41
CA LEU A 161 1.03 -11.96 -19.81
C LEU A 161 2.44 -11.58 -19.36
N LEU A 162 2.90 -12.10 -18.22
CA LEU A 162 4.18 -11.77 -17.58
C LEU A 162 5.28 -12.78 -17.88
N GLY A 163 4.91 -14.02 -18.20
CA GLY A 163 5.80 -15.19 -18.18
C GLY A 163 5.96 -15.75 -16.76
N THR A 164 6.12 -17.06 -16.67
CA THR A 164 6.16 -17.81 -15.40
C THR A 164 7.27 -17.30 -14.47
N THR A 165 8.46 -17.06 -15.02
CA THR A 165 9.63 -16.63 -14.23
C THR A 165 9.37 -15.29 -13.54
N LEU A 166 8.81 -14.28 -14.24
CA LEU A 166 8.52 -12.99 -13.64
C LEU A 166 7.36 -13.09 -12.64
N SER A 167 6.29 -13.82 -12.98
CA SER A 167 5.16 -14.04 -12.05
C SER A 167 5.62 -14.66 -10.73
N THR A 168 6.47 -15.70 -10.78
CA THR A 168 7.01 -16.34 -9.57
C THR A 168 7.87 -15.39 -8.75
N LYS A 169 8.70 -14.55 -9.40
CA LYS A 169 9.50 -13.52 -8.70
C LYS A 169 8.62 -12.49 -8.01
N LEU A 170 7.57 -12.02 -8.67
CA LEU A 170 6.64 -11.03 -8.10
C LEU A 170 5.85 -11.59 -6.91
N ILE A 171 5.36 -12.82 -7.00
CA ILE A 171 4.70 -13.51 -5.89
C ILE A 171 5.66 -13.64 -4.70
N ARG A 172 6.91 -14.01 -4.95
CA ARG A 172 7.94 -14.09 -3.91
C ARG A 172 8.21 -12.73 -3.25
N GLU A 173 8.34 -11.65 -4.03
CA GLU A 173 8.50 -10.28 -3.49
C GLU A 173 7.38 -9.91 -2.52
N ILE A 174 6.12 -10.16 -2.91
CA ILE A 174 4.97 -9.88 -2.05
C ILE A 174 4.97 -10.76 -0.80
N SER A 175 5.24 -12.06 -0.96
CA SER A 175 5.27 -13.01 0.17
C SER A 175 6.35 -12.65 1.19
N GLU A 176 7.52 -12.21 0.72
CA GLU A 176 8.63 -11.80 1.59
C GLU A 176 8.28 -10.52 2.36
N ALA A 177 7.68 -9.54 1.70
CA ALA A 177 7.30 -8.28 2.33
C ALA A 177 6.11 -8.40 3.30
N ALA A 178 5.13 -9.24 3.00
CA ALA A 178 3.97 -9.46 3.86
C ALA A 178 4.27 -10.37 5.06
N GLY A 179 5.23 -11.28 4.90
CA GLY A 179 5.50 -12.39 5.82
C GLY A 179 6.53 -12.09 6.91
N MET A 180 7.18 -13.18 7.33
CA MET A 180 8.13 -13.21 8.46
C MET A 180 9.41 -12.37 8.25
N ARG A 181 9.70 -11.89 7.04
CA ARG A 181 10.84 -11.02 6.73
C ARG A 181 10.45 -9.57 6.51
N GLY A 182 9.18 -9.23 6.68
CA GLY A 182 8.62 -7.90 6.47
C GLY A 182 7.56 -7.55 7.50
N MET A 183 6.36 -7.26 7.06
CA MET A 183 5.28 -6.64 7.84
C MET A 183 4.92 -7.42 9.11
N ILE A 184 4.76 -8.75 9.07
CA ILE A 184 4.43 -9.55 10.25
C ILE A 184 5.58 -9.50 11.28
N SER A 185 6.85 -9.55 10.85
CA SER A 185 7.98 -9.40 11.76
C SER A 185 8.03 -8.00 12.38
N GLY A 186 7.72 -6.96 11.59
CA GLY A 186 7.60 -5.59 12.10
C GLY A 186 6.53 -5.48 13.17
N GLN A 187 5.34 -6.03 12.93
CA GLN A 187 4.24 -6.06 13.90
C GLN A 187 4.64 -6.81 15.19
N SER A 188 5.32 -7.97 15.07
CA SER A 188 5.81 -8.72 16.25
C SER A 188 6.83 -7.93 17.06
N ARG A 189 7.79 -7.26 16.40
CA ARG A 189 8.83 -6.47 17.10
C ARG A 189 8.28 -5.26 17.84
N GLU A 190 7.15 -4.72 17.44
CA GLU A 190 6.51 -3.61 18.13
C GLU A 190 6.17 -3.97 19.59
N PHE A 191 5.77 -5.22 19.85
CA PHE A 191 5.54 -5.69 21.23
C PHE A 191 6.82 -5.81 22.05
N GLU A 192 7.97 -6.01 21.40
CA GLU A 192 9.28 -6.10 22.06
C GLU A 192 9.81 -4.73 22.47
N LEU A 193 9.30 -3.61 21.89
CA LEU A 193 9.74 -2.25 22.21
C LEU A 193 9.45 -1.86 23.67
N ALA A 194 8.45 -2.46 24.30
CA ALA A 194 8.11 -2.18 25.70
C ALA A 194 9.21 -2.58 26.69
N GLU A 195 10.12 -3.49 26.28
CA GLU A 195 11.16 -4.07 27.14
C GLU A 195 12.56 -3.45 26.93
N ILE A 196 12.70 -2.51 25.98
CA ILE A 196 14.00 -1.95 25.59
C ILE A 196 14.00 -0.43 25.60
N GLN A 197 15.21 0.16 25.67
CA GLN A 197 15.38 1.59 25.43
C GLN A 197 15.26 1.85 23.92
N VAL A 198 14.17 2.51 23.51
CA VAL A 198 13.88 2.79 22.10
C VAL A 198 14.73 3.98 21.64
N THR A 199 15.41 3.81 20.49
CA THR A 199 16.16 4.86 19.78
C THR A 199 15.51 5.16 18.42
N PRO A 200 15.83 6.31 17.78
CA PRO A 200 15.33 6.59 16.42
C PRO A 200 15.70 5.50 15.41
N ASP A 201 16.90 4.92 15.48
CA ASP A 201 17.34 3.85 14.57
C ASP A 201 16.49 2.58 14.74
N ILE A 202 16.15 2.22 15.99
CA ILE A 202 15.27 1.07 16.27
C ILE A 202 13.87 1.30 15.68
N LEU A 203 13.34 2.51 15.79
CA LEU A 203 12.04 2.86 15.19
C LEU A 203 12.11 2.83 13.66
N GLU A 204 13.16 3.40 13.04
CA GLU A 204 13.32 3.33 11.60
C GLU A 204 13.42 1.88 11.10
N ASP A 205 14.10 1.00 11.81
CA ASP A 205 14.18 -0.43 11.46
C ASP A 205 12.84 -1.15 11.61
N LEU A 206 12.07 -0.81 12.67
CA LEU A 206 10.69 -1.29 12.83
C LEU A 206 9.81 -0.82 11.68
N ASP A 207 9.82 0.47 11.39
CA ASP A 207 8.99 1.10 10.37
C ASP A 207 9.32 0.58 8.97
N ARG A 208 10.61 0.31 8.69
CA ARG A 208 11.04 -0.35 7.44
C ARG A 208 10.40 -1.71 7.26
N LEU A 209 10.16 -2.46 8.35
CA LEU A 209 9.52 -3.78 8.31
C LEU A 209 7.99 -3.65 8.31
N LYS A 210 7.42 -2.99 9.32
CA LYS A 210 5.96 -2.93 9.54
C LYS A 210 5.24 -2.21 8.38
N THR A 211 5.72 -1.02 8.02
CA THR A 211 5.10 -0.14 7.02
C THR A 211 5.86 -0.11 5.70
N GLY A 212 7.17 0.03 5.75
CA GLY A 212 8.05 0.25 4.61
C GLY A 212 8.22 -0.95 3.69
N ALA A 213 8.15 -2.18 4.20
CA ALA A 213 8.30 -3.38 3.38
C ALA A 213 7.24 -3.46 2.29
N LEU A 214 5.97 -3.25 2.64
CA LEU A 214 4.87 -3.33 1.68
C LEU A 214 4.85 -2.11 0.73
N ILE A 215 5.24 -0.91 1.19
CA ILE A 215 5.41 0.28 0.32
C ILE A 215 6.54 0.05 -0.68
N THR A 216 7.67 -0.46 -0.22
CA THR A 216 8.82 -0.77 -1.09
C THR A 216 8.44 -1.81 -2.15
N THR A 217 7.75 -2.86 -1.73
CA THR A 217 7.29 -3.92 -2.66
C THR A 217 6.27 -3.39 -3.65
N ALA A 218 5.37 -2.49 -3.26
CA ALA A 218 4.43 -1.83 -4.17
C ALA A 218 5.16 -1.13 -5.34
N ALA A 219 6.20 -0.35 -5.04
CA ALA A 219 7.01 0.31 -6.05
C ALA A 219 7.82 -0.69 -6.91
N ARG A 220 8.47 -1.67 -6.27
CA ARG A 220 9.29 -2.68 -6.96
C ARG A 220 8.47 -3.54 -7.91
N VAL A 221 7.30 -3.97 -7.50
CA VAL A 221 6.35 -4.74 -8.34
C VAL A 221 5.97 -3.95 -9.58
N GLY A 222 5.62 -2.67 -9.45
CA GLY A 222 5.36 -1.78 -10.60
C GLY A 222 6.55 -1.72 -11.56
N ALA A 223 7.76 -1.50 -11.04
CA ALA A 223 8.99 -1.43 -11.82
C ALA A 223 9.30 -2.74 -12.54
N MET A 224 9.20 -3.88 -11.85
CA MET A 224 9.48 -5.21 -12.43
C MET A 224 8.49 -5.56 -13.54
N ILE A 225 7.20 -5.29 -13.36
CA ILE A 225 6.17 -5.50 -14.40
C ILE A 225 6.44 -4.60 -15.63
N GLY A 226 6.94 -3.38 -15.41
CA GLY A 226 7.32 -2.44 -16.46
C GLY A 226 8.65 -2.77 -17.17
N GLY A 227 9.38 -3.78 -16.70
CA GLY A 227 10.65 -4.17 -17.31
C GLY A 227 11.84 -3.28 -16.92
N ALA A 228 11.79 -2.66 -15.74
CA ALA A 228 12.89 -1.86 -15.19
C ALA A 228 14.20 -2.65 -15.17
N THR A 229 15.32 -1.99 -15.50
CA THR A 229 16.64 -2.58 -15.37
C THR A 229 17.01 -2.81 -13.90
N ARG A 230 18.09 -3.58 -13.65
CA ARG A 230 18.59 -3.76 -12.28
C ARG A 230 18.90 -2.40 -11.62
N LYS A 231 19.53 -1.49 -12.34
CA LYS A 231 19.89 -0.15 -11.83
C LYS A 231 18.63 0.67 -11.48
N ASP A 232 17.61 0.61 -12.36
CA ASP A 232 16.34 1.27 -12.10
C ASP A 232 15.63 0.68 -10.88
N LEU A 233 15.62 -0.66 -10.75
CA LEU A 233 15.02 -1.34 -9.62
C LEU A 233 15.72 -0.98 -8.29
N GLU A 234 17.04 -0.82 -8.29
CA GLU A 234 17.81 -0.34 -7.13
C GLU A 234 17.42 1.11 -6.77
N ARG A 235 17.27 2.02 -7.75
CA ARG A 235 16.82 3.41 -7.54
C ARG A 235 15.40 3.47 -6.98
N ILE A 236 14.47 2.77 -7.61
CA ILE A 236 13.07 2.70 -7.15
C ILE A 236 12.98 2.09 -5.74
N THR A 237 13.84 1.13 -5.41
CA THR A 237 13.92 0.56 -4.07
C THR A 237 14.34 1.61 -3.03
N ARG A 238 15.38 2.42 -3.32
CA ARG A 238 15.80 3.51 -2.40
C ARG A 238 14.73 4.58 -2.29
N TYR A 239 14.16 5.04 -3.41
CA TYR A 239 13.02 5.96 -3.43
C TYR A 239 11.89 5.48 -2.50
N ALA A 240 11.45 4.23 -2.67
CA ALA A 240 10.32 3.69 -1.91
C ALA A 240 10.64 3.45 -0.42
N ARG A 241 11.88 3.12 -0.08
CA ARG A 241 12.33 3.01 1.33
C ARG A 241 12.28 4.36 2.03
N SER A 242 12.85 5.40 1.41
CA SER A 242 12.81 6.76 1.96
C SER A 242 11.37 7.27 2.04
N LEU A 243 10.53 7.01 1.01
CA LEU A 243 9.11 7.37 1.00
C LEU A 243 8.32 6.67 2.12
N GLY A 244 8.61 5.40 2.42
CA GLY A 244 7.97 4.65 3.50
C GLY A 244 8.28 5.23 4.88
N LEU A 245 9.52 5.65 5.12
CA LEU A 245 9.91 6.33 6.35
C LEU A 245 9.30 7.73 6.45
N VAL A 246 9.32 8.51 5.35
CA VAL A 246 8.62 9.81 5.31
C VAL A 246 7.16 9.64 5.68
N PHE A 247 6.50 8.62 5.11
CA PHE A 247 5.10 8.33 5.39
C PHE A 247 4.86 8.12 6.89
N GLN A 248 5.66 7.27 7.54
CA GLN A 248 5.49 6.93 8.96
C GLN A 248 5.82 8.11 9.88
N ILE A 249 6.98 8.75 9.71
CA ILE A 249 7.38 9.89 10.55
C ILE A 249 6.36 11.06 10.41
N THR A 250 5.80 11.25 9.21
CA THR A 250 4.76 12.25 8.99
C THR A 250 3.45 11.87 9.69
N ASP A 251 3.05 10.59 9.66
CA ASP A 251 1.89 10.13 10.41
C ASP A 251 2.09 10.34 11.93
N ASP A 252 3.27 10.03 12.48
CA ASP A 252 3.61 10.29 13.90
C ASP A 252 3.50 11.77 14.27
N ILE A 253 3.93 12.68 13.36
CA ILE A 253 3.82 14.13 13.57
C ILE A 253 2.35 14.58 13.56
N LEU A 254 1.52 14.04 12.69
CA LEU A 254 0.09 14.35 12.59
C LEU A 254 -0.68 13.86 13.82
N ASP A 255 -0.45 12.61 14.22
CA ASP A 255 -1.08 12.02 15.37
C ASP A 255 -0.78 12.79 16.66
N ALA A 256 0.43 13.33 16.81
CA ALA A 256 0.79 14.19 17.93
C ALA A 256 0.01 15.51 17.98
N HIS A 257 -0.47 16.04 16.85
CA HIS A 257 -1.33 17.23 16.81
C HIS A 257 -2.78 16.93 17.21
N GLU A 258 -3.23 15.67 17.02
CA GLU A 258 -4.57 15.23 17.41
C GLU A 258 -4.67 14.77 18.87
N ILE A 259 -3.54 14.57 19.56
CA ILE A 259 -3.39 14.07 20.96
C ILE A 259 -3.85 15.10 22.03
N SER A 260 -4.74 16.00 21.75
CA SER A 260 -5.52 16.64 22.82
C SER A 260 -6.64 15.74 23.37
N LYS A 261 -6.79 14.51 22.85
CA LYS A 261 -7.84 13.55 23.26
C LYS A 261 -7.22 12.18 23.58
N GLU A 262 -7.27 11.88 24.88
CA GLU A 262 -7.12 10.59 25.56
C GLU A 262 -7.16 9.35 24.66
N ASN A 263 -6.05 8.63 24.57
CA ASN A 263 -5.90 7.20 24.28
C ASN A 263 -4.72 6.85 23.35
N HIS A 264 -3.50 7.30 23.68
CA HIS A 264 -2.33 6.64 23.10
C HIS A 264 -1.79 5.60 24.08
N LYS A 265 -1.82 4.35 23.67
CA LYS A 265 -1.24 3.18 24.35
C LYS A 265 0.28 3.28 24.39
N GLY A 266 0.89 4.25 25.06
CA GLY A 266 2.29 4.25 25.49
C GLY A 266 3.37 3.74 24.52
N ILE A 267 3.04 3.50 23.23
CA ILE A 267 3.97 3.00 22.21
C ILE A 267 4.86 4.15 21.77
N ALA A 268 6.18 3.93 21.86
CA ALA A 268 7.17 4.90 21.40
C ALA A 268 7.00 5.16 19.89
N ASN A 269 6.94 6.44 19.50
CA ASN A 269 6.92 6.87 18.10
C ASN A 269 8.13 7.80 17.83
N TYR A 270 8.40 8.09 16.56
CA TYR A 270 9.58 8.88 16.18
C TYR A 270 9.61 10.25 16.86
N LEU A 271 8.44 10.90 16.97
CA LEU A 271 8.34 12.21 17.60
C LEU A 271 8.63 12.18 19.11
N SER A 272 8.15 11.16 19.83
CA SER A 272 8.37 11.00 21.27
C SER A 272 9.83 10.69 21.60
N VAL A 273 10.57 10.02 20.70
CA VAL A 273 11.95 9.59 20.90
C VAL A 273 12.96 10.64 20.42
N ALA A 274 12.75 11.19 19.22
CA ALA A 274 13.70 12.13 18.60
C ALA A 274 13.35 13.61 18.82
N GLY A 275 12.10 13.92 19.12
CA GLY A 275 11.57 15.27 19.20
C GLY A 275 11.21 15.88 17.84
N LYS A 276 10.34 16.91 17.86
CA LYS A 276 9.75 17.51 16.66
C LYS A 276 10.78 18.07 15.66
N ALA A 277 11.84 18.72 16.15
CA ALA A 277 12.86 19.33 15.29
C ALA A 277 13.62 18.25 14.49
N ALA A 278 14.09 17.21 15.17
CA ALA A 278 14.80 16.10 14.55
C ALA A 278 13.90 15.29 13.59
N ALA A 279 12.64 15.05 13.96
CA ALA A 279 11.68 14.41 13.09
C ALA A 279 11.47 15.20 11.79
N SER A 280 11.27 16.53 11.88
CA SER A 280 11.10 17.40 10.71
C SER A 280 12.37 17.42 9.82
N GLU A 281 13.56 17.52 10.40
CA GLU A 281 14.82 17.47 9.67
C GLU A 281 15.00 16.12 8.96
N ARG A 282 14.65 15.03 9.63
CA ARG A 282 14.73 13.68 9.06
C ARG A 282 13.79 13.51 7.86
N VAL A 283 12.54 14.00 7.97
CA VAL A 283 11.58 14.01 6.86
C VAL A 283 12.15 14.77 5.66
N GLN A 284 12.74 15.96 5.85
CA GLN A 284 13.34 16.74 4.77
C GLN A 284 14.52 16.01 4.11
N ALA A 285 15.38 15.38 4.89
CA ALA A 285 16.48 14.59 4.37
C ALA A 285 16.02 13.41 3.52
N LEU A 286 15.04 12.64 4.03
CA LEU A 286 14.45 11.50 3.31
C LEU A 286 13.69 11.94 2.05
N PHE A 287 13.00 13.06 2.09
CA PHE A 287 12.34 13.64 0.94
C PHE A 287 13.34 14.03 -0.16
N ALA A 288 14.45 14.67 0.21
CA ALA A 288 15.52 14.98 -0.74
C ALA A 288 16.12 13.70 -1.36
N GLU A 289 16.24 12.61 -0.59
CA GLU A 289 16.64 11.30 -1.11
C GLU A 289 15.64 10.76 -2.14
N CYS A 290 14.33 10.84 -1.85
CA CYS A 290 13.29 10.45 -2.82
C CYS A 290 13.47 11.18 -4.15
N LEU A 291 13.61 12.49 -4.12
CA LEU A 291 13.75 13.29 -5.35
C LEU A 291 15.02 12.95 -6.14
N ARG A 292 16.15 12.75 -5.46
CA ARG A 292 17.43 12.36 -6.09
C ARG A 292 17.36 11.01 -6.81
N GLU A 293 16.64 10.04 -6.25
CA GLU A 293 16.55 8.71 -6.86
C GLU A 293 15.72 8.70 -8.14
N ILE A 294 14.73 9.58 -8.26
CA ILE A 294 13.86 9.66 -9.45
C ILE A 294 14.28 10.75 -10.45
N GLU A 295 15.28 11.59 -10.13
CA GLU A 295 15.78 12.64 -11.01
C GLU A 295 16.14 12.17 -12.43
N PRO A 296 16.81 11.02 -12.64
CA PRO A 296 17.19 10.55 -13.99
C PRO A 296 16.03 10.27 -14.92
N TYR A 297 14.81 10.10 -14.40
CA TYR A 297 13.62 9.83 -15.21
C TYR A 297 12.94 11.11 -15.74
N GLY A 298 13.47 12.29 -15.38
CA GLY A 298 12.99 13.57 -15.86
C GLY A 298 11.49 13.77 -15.65
N LYS A 299 10.77 14.24 -16.65
CA LYS A 299 9.33 14.53 -16.59
C LYS A 299 8.46 13.27 -16.41
N ALA A 300 8.93 12.11 -16.84
CA ALA A 300 8.17 10.86 -16.68
C ALA A 300 7.96 10.48 -15.21
N ALA A 301 8.84 10.93 -14.31
CA ALA A 301 8.72 10.70 -12.87
C ALA A 301 7.89 11.77 -12.14
N GLU A 302 7.23 12.70 -12.85
CA GLU A 302 6.40 13.73 -12.21
C GLU A 302 5.35 13.16 -11.24
N PRO A 303 4.61 12.07 -11.57
CA PRO A 303 3.70 11.47 -10.63
C PRO A 303 4.37 11.01 -9.32
N LEU A 304 5.62 10.53 -9.40
CA LEU A 304 6.37 10.08 -8.23
C LEU A 304 6.88 11.26 -7.38
N ARG A 305 7.25 12.40 -8.00
CA ARG A 305 7.58 13.63 -7.28
C ARG A 305 6.38 14.13 -6.50
N GLU A 306 5.24 14.23 -7.17
CA GLU A 306 3.99 14.68 -6.58
C GLU A 306 3.49 13.72 -5.47
N ILE A 307 3.72 12.40 -5.61
CA ILE A 307 3.45 11.44 -4.53
C ILE A 307 4.34 11.74 -3.31
N ALA A 308 5.63 12.02 -3.51
CA ALA A 308 6.54 12.35 -2.42
C ALA A 308 6.14 13.68 -1.74
N HIS A 309 5.81 14.72 -2.50
CA HIS A 309 5.24 15.97 -1.97
C HIS A 309 3.95 15.73 -1.18
N TYR A 310 3.00 14.99 -1.75
CA TYR A 310 1.74 14.68 -1.09
C TYR A 310 1.94 14.01 0.28
N VAL A 311 2.93 13.13 0.42
CA VAL A 311 3.22 12.45 1.69
C VAL A 311 3.82 13.43 2.71
N THR A 312 4.72 14.33 2.28
CA THR A 312 5.34 15.33 3.16
C THR A 312 4.39 16.46 3.58
N GLU A 313 3.46 16.87 2.69
CA GLU A 313 2.53 17.98 2.94
C GLU A 313 1.29 17.57 3.75
N ARG A 314 1.12 16.27 4.02
CA ARG A 314 0.03 15.75 4.89
C ARG A 314 0.08 16.29 6.32
N THR A 315 1.10 17.04 6.67
CA THR A 315 1.24 17.73 7.98
C THR A 315 0.30 18.92 8.16
N GLN A 316 -0.58 19.19 7.19
CA GLN A 316 -1.59 20.26 7.26
C GLN A 316 -3.00 19.70 7.21
#